data_0ae9b3b4acb1a864389f091033cadab5
#
_entry.id   0ae9b3b4acb1a864389f091033cadab5
#
_cell.length_a   1.000
_cell.length_b   1.000
_cell.length_c   1.000
_cell.angle_alpha   90.00
_cell.angle_beta   90.00
_cell.angle_gamma   90.00
#
_symmetry.space_group_name_H-M   'P 1'
#
loop_
_entity.id
_entity.type
_entity.pdbx_description
1 polymer ?
#
loop_
_entity_poly.entity_id
_entity_poly.type
_entity_poly.pdbx_seq_one_letter_code
_entity_poly.pdbx_strand_id
1 'polypeptide(L)'
;MRNTFRCLRNALGGACVALLLTGCAQPWQAVPPGADASVLTARLGPPREVYDLPDGGKRLMWPTQPLGEFTTAADVDVSGKVINVRQVLDENEFYKAQIGVWTKKDVLVNFGRPVETSYFPLMKREVWTYRYMEANIWYMMYSFYFDDQGIVRLTQKTPDPLHDPDRRNVF
;
A
#
# COMPACT_ATOMS: atom_id res chain seq x y z
N MET A 1 9.66 -48.52 -32.05
CA MET A 1 8.64 -47.44 -32.14
C MET A 1 7.87 -47.15 -30.84
N ARG A 2 7.80 -48.04 -29.83
CA ARG A 2 7.03 -47.81 -28.58
C ARG A 2 7.71 -46.89 -27.56
N ASN A 3 9.02 -46.69 -27.62
CA ASN A 3 9.75 -45.89 -26.63
C ASN A 3 9.80 -44.38 -26.94
N THR A 4 9.67 -43.98 -28.20
CA THR A 4 9.63 -42.57 -28.62
C THR A 4 8.36 -41.84 -28.17
N PHE A 5 7.21 -42.53 -28.14
CA PHE A 5 5.96 -41.93 -27.67
C PHE A 5 5.89 -41.72 -26.15
N ARG A 6 6.63 -42.51 -25.36
CA ARG A 6 6.70 -42.33 -23.89
C ARG A 6 7.52 -41.07 -23.49
N CYS A 7 8.63 -40.82 -24.21
CA CYS A 7 9.44 -39.63 -23.95
C CYS A 7 8.68 -38.33 -24.30
N LEU A 8 7.94 -38.31 -25.40
CA LEU A 8 7.16 -37.15 -25.83
C LEU A 8 6.05 -36.80 -24.85
N ARG A 9 5.36 -37.82 -24.29
CA ARG A 9 4.26 -37.63 -23.33
C ARG A 9 4.73 -37.11 -21.99
N ASN A 10 5.91 -37.52 -21.54
CA ASN A 10 6.51 -37.02 -20.30
C ASN A 10 7.09 -35.58 -20.48
N ALA A 11 7.59 -35.24 -21.67
CA ALA A 11 8.06 -33.88 -21.96
C ALA A 11 6.91 -32.87 -22.04
N LEU A 12 5.76 -33.21 -22.60
CA LEU A 12 4.57 -32.36 -22.62
C LEU A 12 3.99 -32.15 -21.21
N GLY A 13 3.95 -33.21 -20.38
CA GLY A 13 3.48 -33.11 -19.00
C GLY A 13 4.34 -32.20 -18.12
N GLY A 14 5.66 -32.24 -18.31
CA GLY A 14 6.59 -31.35 -17.56
C GLY A 14 6.49 -29.88 -17.98
N ALA A 15 6.26 -29.60 -19.25
CA ALA A 15 6.10 -28.23 -19.75
C ALA A 15 4.79 -27.56 -19.26
N CYS A 16 3.70 -28.31 -19.15
CA CYS A 16 2.43 -27.78 -18.60
C CYS A 16 2.49 -27.46 -17.11
N VAL A 17 3.26 -28.23 -16.32
CA VAL A 17 3.39 -27.99 -14.87
C VAL A 17 4.27 -26.76 -14.59
N ALA A 18 5.28 -26.49 -15.42
CA ALA A 18 6.15 -25.30 -15.27
C ALA A 18 5.41 -23.98 -15.54
N LEU A 19 4.35 -23.98 -16.35
CA LEU A 19 3.56 -22.77 -16.67
C LEU A 19 2.58 -22.37 -15.56
N LEU A 20 2.30 -23.24 -14.59
CA LEU A 20 1.36 -22.95 -13.50
C LEU A 20 2.01 -22.28 -12.26
N LEU A 21 3.33 -22.08 -12.28
CA LEU A 21 4.07 -21.45 -11.16
C LEU A 21 4.30 -19.94 -11.32
N THR A 22 3.70 -19.30 -12.32
CA THR A 22 3.70 -17.83 -12.39
C THR A 22 2.70 -17.29 -11.36
N GLY A 23 3.12 -17.24 -10.11
CA GLY A 23 2.36 -16.58 -9.04
C GLY A 23 1.99 -15.16 -9.45
N CYS A 24 0.84 -14.67 -8.99
CA CYS A 24 0.38 -13.29 -9.20
C CYS A 24 1.32 -12.30 -8.51
N ALA A 25 2.50 -12.04 -9.08
CA ALA A 25 3.36 -10.97 -8.62
C ALA A 25 2.71 -9.63 -9.00
N GLN A 26 2.61 -8.71 -8.03
CA GLN A 26 2.14 -7.37 -8.32
C GLN A 26 3.07 -6.68 -9.34
N PRO A 27 2.55 -5.90 -10.30
CA PRO A 27 3.36 -5.32 -11.38
C PRO A 27 4.57 -4.49 -10.91
N TRP A 28 4.48 -3.88 -9.74
CA TRP A 28 5.55 -3.08 -9.14
C TRP A 28 6.65 -3.92 -8.47
N GLN A 29 6.36 -5.16 -8.03
CA GLN A 29 7.34 -6.05 -7.39
C GLN A 29 8.48 -6.47 -8.33
N ALA A 30 8.25 -6.38 -9.64
CA ALA A 30 9.26 -6.70 -10.64
C ALA A 30 10.17 -5.51 -11.01
N VAL A 31 10.11 -4.38 -10.30
CA VAL A 31 10.98 -3.22 -10.52
C VAL A 31 12.13 -3.26 -9.52
N PRO A 32 13.38 -3.53 -9.96
CA PRO A 32 14.50 -3.63 -9.05
C PRO A 32 14.96 -2.24 -8.59
N PRO A 33 15.60 -2.13 -7.41
CA PRO A 33 16.34 -0.94 -7.02
C PRO A 33 17.35 -0.53 -8.10
N GLY A 34 17.54 0.78 -8.30
CA GLY A 34 18.40 1.35 -9.33
C GLY A 34 17.74 1.50 -10.70
N ALA A 35 16.55 0.94 -10.92
CA ALA A 35 15.78 1.18 -12.15
C ALA A 35 15.34 2.65 -12.23
N ASP A 36 15.09 3.14 -13.45
CA ASP A 36 14.55 4.47 -13.66
C ASP A 36 13.08 4.52 -13.21
N ALA A 37 12.66 5.62 -12.55
CA ALA A 37 11.28 5.80 -12.09
C ALA A 37 10.25 5.78 -13.23
N SER A 38 10.68 6.06 -14.47
CA SER A 38 9.82 5.95 -15.65
C SER A 38 9.29 4.53 -15.88
N VAL A 39 10.02 3.50 -15.43
CA VAL A 39 9.57 2.09 -15.49
C VAL A 39 8.33 1.88 -14.64
N LEU A 40 8.27 2.50 -13.44
CA LEU A 40 7.07 2.47 -12.59
C LEU A 40 5.92 3.23 -13.23
N THR A 41 6.20 4.43 -13.74
CA THR A 41 5.18 5.25 -14.40
C THR A 41 4.62 4.56 -15.65
N ALA A 42 5.43 3.83 -16.40
CA ALA A 42 4.96 3.04 -17.55
C ALA A 42 4.03 1.88 -17.15
N ARG A 43 4.22 1.32 -15.94
CA ARG A 43 3.43 0.18 -15.45
C ARG A 43 2.18 0.58 -14.65
N LEU A 44 2.29 1.63 -13.84
CA LEU A 44 1.27 2.07 -12.89
C LEU A 44 0.54 3.34 -13.31
N GLY A 45 0.97 3.97 -14.40
CA GLY A 45 0.55 5.31 -14.78
C GLY A 45 1.28 6.40 -13.99
N PRO A 46 0.95 7.68 -14.17
CA PRO A 46 1.53 8.76 -13.40
C PRO A 46 1.18 8.63 -11.92
N PRO A 47 2.11 8.97 -10.99
CA PRO A 47 1.79 8.97 -9.57
C PRO A 47 0.71 10.01 -9.28
N ARG A 48 -0.21 9.67 -8.38
CA ARG A 48 -1.28 10.60 -7.96
C ARG A 48 -0.81 11.57 -6.88
N GLU A 49 0.21 11.18 -6.12
CA GLU A 49 0.78 11.99 -5.05
C GLU A 49 2.31 11.91 -5.12
N VAL A 50 2.98 13.03 -4.83
CA VAL A 50 4.44 13.14 -4.80
C VAL A 50 4.84 13.95 -3.58
N TYR A 51 5.77 13.42 -2.80
CA TYR A 51 6.29 14.06 -1.59
C TYR A 51 7.80 14.16 -1.64
N ASP A 52 8.33 15.27 -1.16
CA ASP A 52 9.77 15.46 -1.03
C ASP A 52 10.27 14.71 0.21
N LEU A 53 11.40 14.02 0.08
CA LEU A 53 12.08 13.32 1.16
C LEU A 53 13.23 14.16 1.72
N PRO A 54 13.63 13.94 2.99
CA PRO A 54 14.70 14.72 3.63
C PRO A 54 16.07 14.63 2.95
N ASP A 55 16.33 13.56 2.23
CA ASP A 55 17.56 13.31 1.46
C ASP A 55 17.58 13.99 0.07
N GLY A 56 16.54 14.77 -0.25
CA GLY A 56 16.34 15.41 -1.53
C GLY A 56 15.72 14.54 -2.59
N GLY A 57 15.47 13.27 -2.29
CA GLY A 57 14.69 12.35 -3.13
C GLY A 57 13.19 12.66 -3.09
N LYS A 58 12.40 11.81 -3.74
CA LYS A 58 10.95 11.92 -3.78
C LYS A 58 10.28 10.58 -3.45
N ARG A 59 9.11 10.66 -2.82
CA ARG A 59 8.19 9.52 -2.70
C ARG A 59 7.06 9.70 -3.68
N LEU A 60 6.93 8.76 -4.59
CA LEU A 60 5.87 8.68 -5.58
C LEU A 60 4.81 7.71 -5.08
N MET A 61 3.52 8.08 -5.13
CA MET A 61 2.45 7.23 -4.61
C MET A 61 1.33 7.00 -5.63
N TRP A 62 0.82 5.77 -5.61
CA TRP A 62 -0.31 5.29 -6.40
C TRP A 62 -1.39 4.73 -5.48
N PRO A 63 -2.23 5.60 -4.86
CA PRO A 63 -3.34 5.16 -4.03
C PRO A 63 -4.44 4.55 -4.87
N THR A 64 -5.05 3.46 -4.39
CA THR A 64 -6.28 2.89 -4.95
C THR A 64 -7.55 3.46 -4.31
N GLN A 65 -7.39 4.20 -3.22
CA GLN A 65 -8.48 4.86 -2.51
C GLN A 65 -9.23 5.87 -3.41
N PRO A 66 -10.54 6.14 -3.17
CA PRO A 66 -11.33 5.70 -2.00
C PRO A 66 -11.92 4.29 -2.12
N LEU A 67 -11.82 3.62 -3.25
CA LEU A 67 -12.46 2.33 -3.51
C LEU A 67 -11.60 1.11 -3.17
N GLY A 68 -10.29 1.30 -2.97
CA GLY A 68 -9.35 0.24 -2.65
C GLY A 68 -8.55 0.53 -1.38
N GLU A 69 -7.93 -0.50 -0.84
CA GLU A 69 -7.26 -0.53 0.46
C GLU A 69 -5.73 -0.48 0.34
N PHE A 70 -5.21 -0.17 -0.87
CA PHE A 70 -3.79 -0.22 -1.14
C PHE A 70 -3.23 1.14 -1.58
N THR A 71 -2.00 1.41 -1.20
CA THR A 71 -1.20 2.51 -1.74
C THR A 71 0.21 2.02 -2.01
N THR A 72 0.55 1.84 -3.27
CA THR A 72 1.93 1.58 -3.66
C THR A 72 2.74 2.87 -3.54
N ALA A 73 3.87 2.82 -2.85
CA ALA A 73 4.81 3.93 -2.76
C ALA A 73 6.18 3.50 -3.27
N ALA A 74 6.83 4.39 -4.02
CA ALA A 74 8.22 4.24 -4.46
C ALA A 74 9.05 5.42 -3.98
N ASP A 75 10.14 5.14 -3.30
CA ASP A 75 11.15 6.14 -2.98
C ASP A 75 12.15 6.20 -4.14
N VAL A 76 12.40 7.39 -4.65
CA VAL A 76 13.35 7.65 -5.72
C VAL A 76 14.39 8.66 -5.24
N ASP A 77 15.62 8.47 -5.66
CA ASP A 77 16.71 9.39 -5.33
C ASP A 77 16.68 10.69 -6.17
N VAL A 78 17.61 11.58 -5.92
CA VAL A 78 17.73 12.87 -6.63
C VAL A 78 17.97 12.71 -8.12
N SER A 79 18.48 11.56 -8.58
CA SER A 79 18.70 11.24 -9.99
C SER A 79 17.51 10.56 -10.66
N GLY A 80 16.40 10.33 -9.91
CA GLY A 80 15.21 9.67 -10.40
C GLY A 80 15.29 8.14 -10.43
N LYS A 81 16.26 7.54 -9.70
CA LYS A 81 16.38 6.09 -9.58
C LYS A 81 15.59 5.55 -8.41
N VAL A 82 14.93 4.42 -8.63
CA VAL A 82 14.15 3.72 -7.61
C VAL A 82 15.06 3.19 -6.51
N ILE A 83 14.81 3.59 -5.26
CA ILE A 83 15.46 3.06 -4.07
C ILE A 83 14.71 1.82 -3.59
N ASN A 84 13.40 1.95 -3.40
CA ASN A 84 12.52 0.86 -3.02
C ASN A 84 11.09 1.08 -3.54
N VAL A 85 10.32 0.00 -3.58
CA VAL A 85 8.88 0.05 -3.85
C VAL A 85 8.17 -0.84 -2.84
N ARG A 86 7.07 -0.34 -2.24
CA ARG A 86 6.32 -1.09 -1.23
C ARG A 86 4.85 -0.66 -1.15
N GLN A 87 4.03 -1.50 -0.53
CA GLN A 87 2.70 -1.14 -0.05
C GLN A 87 2.86 -0.40 1.29
N VAL A 88 2.25 0.79 1.41
CA VAL A 88 2.39 1.62 2.61
C VAL A 88 1.16 1.61 3.52
N LEU A 89 -0.01 1.18 3.03
CA LEU A 89 -1.18 0.98 3.89
C LEU A 89 -1.14 -0.46 4.44
N ASP A 90 -0.20 -0.68 5.34
CA ASP A 90 0.08 -1.95 6.00
C ASP A 90 0.29 -1.72 7.49
N GLU A 91 -0.09 -2.67 8.33
CA GLU A 91 -0.03 -2.54 9.78
C GLU A 91 1.40 -2.26 10.28
N ASN A 92 2.40 -2.94 9.70
CA ASN A 92 3.80 -2.73 10.08
C ASN A 92 4.31 -1.32 9.70
N GLU A 93 3.78 -0.74 8.61
CA GLU A 93 4.08 0.63 8.24
C GLU A 93 3.41 1.63 9.19
N PHE A 94 2.13 1.41 9.55
CA PHE A 94 1.41 2.25 10.51
C PHE A 94 2.08 2.30 11.88
N TYR A 95 2.62 1.19 12.36
CA TYR A 95 3.29 1.11 13.67
C TYR A 95 4.63 1.86 13.74
N LYS A 96 5.17 2.33 12.60
CA LYS A 96 6.33 3.23 12.60
C LYS A 96 6.00 4.63 13.08
N ALA A 97 4.72 5.00 13.12
CA ALA A 97 4.28 6.31 13.56
C ALA A 97 4.60 6.55 15.05
N GLN A 98 5.38 7.59 15.31
CA GLN A 98 5.80 7.95 16.67
C GLN A 98 4.78 8.91 17.28
N ILE A 99 4.02 8.40 18.25
CA ILE A 99 3.05 9.20 19.01
C ILE A 99 3.80 10.29 19.79
N GLY A 100 3.29 11.53 19.73
CA GLY A 100 3.91 12.70 20.34
C GLY A 100 5.01 13.35 19.50
N VAL A 101 5.39 12.75 18.37
CA VAL A 101 6.48 13.23 17.50
C VAL A 101 5.97 13.53 16.09
N TRP A 102 5.32 12.54 15.45
CA TRP A 102 4.89 12.70 14.06
C TRP A 102 3.84 13.78 13.91
N THR A 103 4.03 14.58 12.86
CA THR A 103 3.09 15.61 12.41
C THR A 103 2.15 15.07 11.33
N LYS A 104 1.13 15.85 10.97
CA LYS A 104 0.31 15.59 9.78
C LYS A 104 1.15 15.45 8.51
N LYS A 105 2.23 16.23 8.37
CA LYS A 105 3.15 16.12 7.23
C LYS A 105 3.83 14.75 7.21
N ASP A 106 4.27 14.25 8.35
CA ASP A 106 4.91 12.93 8.43
C ASP A 106 3.93 11.82 8.03
N VAL A 107 2.68 11.92 8.49
CA VAL A 107 1.62 10.97 8.11
C VAL A 107 1.34 11.02 6.61
N LEU A 108 1.22 12.22 6.00
CA LEU A 108 1.04 12.37 4.55
C LEU A 108 2.22 11.79 3.76
N VAL A 109 3.46 12.10 4.14
CA VAL A 109 4.66 11.61 3.45
C VAL A 109 4.75 10.09 3.53
N ASN A 110 4.29 9.47 4.62
CA ASN A 110 4.39 8.02 4.78
C ASN A 110 3.21 7.24 4.20
N PHE A 111 1.99 7.77 4.26
CA PHE A 111 0.78 7.02 3.90
C PHE A 111 -0.06 7.65 2.78
N GLY A 112 0.28 8.88 2.38
CA GLY A 112 -0.53 9.65 1.43
C GLY A 112 -1.76 10.27 2.09
N ARG A 113 -2.72 10.71 1.27
CA ARG A 113 -3.96 11.32 1.75
C ARG A 113 -4.85 10.29 2.42
N PRO A 114 -5.50 10.64 3.55
CA PRO A 114 -6.49 9.77 4.19
C PRO A 114 -7.73 9.61 3.31
N VAL A 115 -8.46 8.51 3.50
CA VAL A 115 -9.77 8.31 2.85
C VAL A 115 -10.85 9.15 3.48
N GLU A 116 -10.71 9.48 4.76
CA GLU A 116 -11.66 10.27 5.52
C GLU A 116 -10.93 11.16 6.53
N THR A 117 -11.46 12.37 6.72
CA THR A 117 -11.05 13.28 7.79
C THR A 117 -12.28 13.67 8.60
N SER A 118 -12.16 13.67 9.92
CA SER A 118 -13.22 14.06 10.85
C SER A 118 -12.65 14.87 12.01
N TYR A 119 -13.52 15.54 12.75
CA TYR A 119 -13.15 16.28 13.97
C TYR A 119 -14.02 15.86 15.14
N PHE A 120 -13.39 15.51 16.25
CA PHE A 120 -14.06 15.14 17.49
C PHE A 120 -13.99 16.28 18.52
N PRO A 121 -15.04 17.10 18.67
CA PRO A 121 -15.00 18.33 19.47
C PRO A 121 -14.70 18.08 20.96
N LEU A 122 -15.25 17.00 21.52
CA LEU A 122 -15.02 16.67 22.95
C LEU A 122 -13.58 16.29 23.25
N MET A 123 -12.90 15.67 22.29
CA MET A 123 -11.48 15.32 22.40
C MET A 123 -10.56 16.41 21.91
N LYS A 124 -11.08 17.41 21.19
CA LYS A 124 -10.32 18.40 20.43
C LYS A 124 -9.28 17.73 19.53
N ARG A 125 -9.73 16.78 18.72
CA ARG A 125 -8.87 16.00 17.83
C ARG A 125 -9.40 16.03 16.41
N GLU A 126 -8.52 16.31 15.46
CA GLU A 126 -8.72 15.99 14.06
C GLU A 126 -8.28 14.55 13.84
N VAL A 127 -9.04 13.80 13.06
CA VAL A 127 -8.80 12.36 12.84
C VAL A 127 -8.68 12.09 11.35
N TRP A 128 -7.60 11.43 10.96
CA TRP A 128 -7.36 10.96 9.61
C TRP A 128 -7.43 9.45 9.57
N THR A 129 -8.28 8.92 8.71
CA THR A 129 -8.56 7.49 8.63
C THR A 129 -8.11 6.94 7.28
N TYR A 130 -7.47 5.77 7.34
CA TYR A 130 -6.99 4.99 6.20
C TYR A 130 -7.67 3.62 6.19
N ARG A 131 -8.18 3.18 5.02
CA ARG A 131 -8.60 1.79 4.83
C ARG A 131 -7.42 0.96 4.38
N TYR A 132 -7.32 -0.26 4.91
CA TYR A 132 -6.28 -1.21 4.55
C TYR A 132 -6.75 -2.65 4.75
N MET A 133 -5.97 -3.59 4.21
CA MET A 133 -6.21 -5.02 4.44
C MET A 133 -5.17 -5.58 5.41
N GLU A 134 -5.60 -5.98 6.59
CA GLU A 134 -4.76 -6.70 7.54
C GLU A 134 -4.59 -8.15 7.09
N ALA A 135 -3.33 -8.60 7.01
CA ALA A 135 -2.96 -9.93 6.54
C ALA A 135 -3.58 -10.33 5.18
N ASN A 136 -3.94 -9.37 4.32
CA ASN A 136 -4.68 -9.55 3.06
C ASN A 136 -6.02 -10.29 3.20
N ILE A 137 -6.63 -10.26 4.38
CA ILE A 137 -7.89 -10.97 4.69
C ILE A 137 -8.92 -10.03 5.29
N TRP A 138 -8.53 -9.19 6.27
CA TRP A 138 -9.46 -8.39 7.06
C TRP A 138 -9.48 -6.95 6.58
N TYR A 139 -10.67 -6.46 6.24
CA TYR A 139 -10.88 -5.05 5.94
C TYR A 139 -10.88 -4.25 7.24
N MET A 140 -9.92 -3.36 7.37
CA MET A 140 -9.66 -2.59 8.58
C MET A 140 -9.53 -1.10 8.28
N MET A 141 -9.75 -0.30 9.30
CA MET A 141 -9.48 1.14 9.30
C MET A 141 -8.40 1.44 10.33
N TYR A 142 -7.44 2.26 9.95
CA TYR A 142 -6.41 2.81 10.85
C TYR A 142 -6.54 4.31 10.92
N SER A 143 -6.69 4.86 12.14
CA SER A 143 -6.96 6.27 12.37
C SER A 143 -5.85 6.92 13.19
N PHE A 144 -5.40 8.10 12.73
CA PHE A 144 -4.47 8.98 13.44
C PHE A 144 -5.23 10.15 14.03
N TYR A 145 -5.08 10.38 15.33
CA TYR A 145 -5.71 11.48 16.08
C TYR A 145 -4.67 12.57 16.32
N PHE A 146 -4.91 13.75 15.79
CA PHE A 146 -4.01 14.90 15.91
C PHE A 146 -4.54 15.91 16.92
N ASP A 147 -3.64 16.54 17.66
CA ASP A 147 -3.96 17.70 18.47
C ASP A 147 -4.05 18.99 17.63
N ASP A 148 -4.29 20.11 18.33
CA ASP A 148 -4.41 21.44 17.70
C ASP A 148 -3.09 21.91 17.05
N GLN A 149 -1.96 21.29 17.41
CA GLN A 149 -0.64 21.53 16.78
C GLN A 149 -0.37 20.62 15.59
N GLY A 150 -1.28 19.69 15.29
CA GLY A 150 -1.14 18.72 14.23
C GLY A 150 -0.19 17.57 14.55
N ILE A 151 0.04 17.29 15.84
CA ILE A 151 0.88 16.19 16.33
C ILE A 151 0.01 14.95 16.60
N VAL A 152 0.45 13.77 16.17
CA VAL A 152 -0.23 12.48 16.46
C VAL A 152 -0.20 12.23 17.97
N ARG A 153 -1.37 12.08 18.59
CA ARG A 153 -1.51 11.79 20.03
C ARG A 153 -2.07 10.42 20.32
N LEU A 154 -2.77 9.83 19.37
CA LEU A 154 -3.37 8.52 19.49
C LEU A 154 -3.48 7.89 18.11
N THR A 155 -3.42 6.59 18.05
CA THR A 155 -3.81 5.80 16.88
C THR A 155 -4.84 4.76 17.30
N GLN A 156 -5.74 4.40 16.37
CA GLN A 156 -6.77 3.40 16.63
C GLN A 156 -6.97 2.52 15.39
N LYS A 157 -7.13 1.23 15.64
CA LYS A 157 -7.49 0.23 14.62
C LYS A 157 -8.91 -0.25 14.88
N THR A 158 -9.74 -0.31 13.84
CA THR A 158 -11.12 -0.81 13.90
C THR A 158 -11.47 -1.61 12.65
N PRO A 159 -12.40 -2.57 12.70
CA PRO A 159 -12.95 -3.17 11.49
C PRO A 159 -13.55 -2.09 10.57
N ASP A 160 -13.46 -2.30 9.24
CA ASP A 160 -14.10 -1.40 8.28
C ASP A 160 -15.61 -1.67 8.23
N PRO A 161 -16.44 -0.70 8.62
CA PRO A 161 -17.89 -0.88 8.63
C PRO A 161 -18.53 -1.06 7.25
N LEU A 162 -17.82 -0.74 6.15
CA LEU A 162 -18.33 -1.02 4.80
C LEU A 162 -18.30 -2.51 4.46
N HIS A 163 -17.43 -3.27 5.12
CA HIS A 163 -17.24 -4.70 4.91
C HIS A 163 -17.76 -5.54 6.08
N ASP A 164 -18.51 -4.92 7.00
CA ASP A 164 -19.16 -5.62 8.11
C ASP A 164 -20.32 -6.47 7.58
N PRO A 165 -20.27 -7.81 7.68
CA PRO A 165 -21.33 -8.70 7.22
C PRO A 165 -22.65 -8.47 7.96
N ASP A 166 -22.63 -8.01 9.22
CA ASP A 166 -23.82 -7.81 10.04
C ASP A 166 -24.59 -6.55 9.64
N ARG A 167 -23.95 -5.56 8.99
CA ARG A 167 -24.63 -4.36 8.48
C ARG A 167 -25.60 -4.64 7.32
N ARG A 168 -25.43 -5.75 6.60
CA ARG A 168 -26.35 -6.11 5.50
C ARG A 168 -27.72 -6.57 5.95
N ASN A 169 -27.93 -6.83 7.24
CA ASN A 169 -29.16 -7.34 7.81
C ASN A 169 -29.99 -6.28 8.58
N VAL A 170 -29.68 -4.99 8.46
CA VAL A 170 -30.33 -3.90 9.24
C VAL A 170 -31.29 -3.07 8.36
N PHE A 171 -31.75 -3.61 7.22
CA PHE A 171 -32.79 -2.99 6.39
C PHE A 171 -33.92 -3.97 6.09
#